data_ce5b9e70d80d60c62dc0ca2ace565691
#
_entry.id   ce5b9e70d80d60c62dc0ca2ace565691
#
_cell.length_a   1.000
_cell.length_b   1.000
_cell.length_c   1.000
_cell.angle_alpha   90.00
_cell.angle_beta   90.00
_cell.angle_gamma   90.00
#
_symmetry.space_group_name_H-M   'P 1'
#
loop_
_entity.id
_entity.type
_entity.pdbx_description
1 polymer ?
#
loop_
_entity_poly.entity_id
_entity_poly.type
_entity_poly.pdbx_seq_one_letter_code
_entity_poly.pdbx_strand_id
1 'polypeptide(L)'
;MQNNTAIQIEETVIPFSVVTANSKKKEVKFTKEGKVKLTRSNKQAGKSSEVFALKSTEEIKRIVSVLNRKIEEAHDRVVETYGEKPMPILQLKNAYRNKLIWIVGMNIGIRAGDFLELKWSFFFDIKDDSTIEWKPYYSLIPQKQRKKHKFVKLYFNNTLKQAIMDYLKMYPITQKQIDDYMFTNDRGEHITKQQLWNIIKDTAAEAGIEQNVGTHSLRKTWGYHCWHNATDKSKALIILQKCFGHSSPQTTLTYIGILSEEIEDMYLSVELGAEDM
;
A
#
# COMPACT_ATOMS: atom_id res chain seq x y z
N MET A 1 26.06 -13.34 51.51
CA MET A 1 26.61 -12.01 51.18
C MET A 1 26.16 -11.68 49.79
N GLN A 2 25.11 -10.89 49.66
CA GLN A 2 24.52 -10.48 48.38
C GLN A 2 25.14 -9.12 48.05
N ASN A 3 25.73 -9.01 46.87
CA ASN A 3 26.12 -7.73 46.30
C ASN A 3 25.11 -7.32 45.21
N ASN A 4 24.22 -6.39 45.56
CA ASN A 4 23.43 -5.61 44.64
C ASN A 4 24.32 -4.54 44.00
N THR A 5 24.53 -4.63 42.71
CA THR A 5 25.12 -3.55 41.92
C THR A 5 24.01 -2.85 41.17
N ALA A 6 23.59 -1.70 41.66
CA ALA A 6 22.68 -0.80 40.96
C ALA A 6 23.42 -0.12 39.81
N ILE A 7 22.86 -0.23 38.58
CA ILE A 7 23.35 0.51 37.43
C ILE A 7 22.69 1.90 37.47
N GLN A 8 23.50 2.92 37.73
CA GLN A 8 23.11 4.32 37.56
C GLN A 8 23.13 4.64 36.06
N ILE A 9 21.98 5.11 35.53
CA ILE A 9 21.89 5.69 34.20
C ILE A 9 22.19 7.19 34.38
N GLU A 10 23.35 7.65 33.90
CA GLU A 10 23.64 9.08 33.79
C GLU A 10 22.78 9.71 32.71
N GLU A 11 21.89 10.63 33.08
CA GLU A 11 21.21 11.55 32.18
C GLU A 11 22.22 12.53 31.57
N THR A 12 22.60 12.32 30.33
CA THR A 12 23.41 13.29 29.60
C THR A 12 22.51 14.44 29.13
N VAL A 13 22.45 15.51 29.88
CA VAL A 13 21.82 16.77 29.50
C VAL A 13 22.69 17.41 28.42
N ILE A 14 22.17 17.44 27.16
CA ILE A 14 22.82 18.14 26.07
C ILE A 14 22.56 19.63 26.22
N PRO A 15 23.61 20.48 26.31
CA PRO A 15 23.41 21.92 26.46
C PRO A 15 22.80 22.56 25.22
N PHE A 16 21.90 23.50 25.43
CA PHE A 16 21.04 24.21 24.45
C PHE A 16 21.79 25.11 23.43
N SER A 17 23.11 25.07 23.35
CA SER A 17 23.96 26.02 22.61
C SER A 17 24.44 25.55 21.21
N VAL A 18 24.02 24.38 20.71
CA VAL A 18 24.52 23.82 19.42
C VAL A 18 23.48 23.87 18.29
N VAL A 19 22.37 24.57 18.44
CA VAL A 19 21.31 24.65 17.40
C VAL A 19 21.15 26.08 16.85
N THR A 20 22.25 26.78 16.57
CA THR A 20 22.17 28.07 15.87
C THR A 20 23.22 28.20 14.79
N ALA A 21 23.06 27.50 13.68
CA ALA A 21 23.61 27.92 12.41
C ALA A 21 22.74 27.37 11.26
N ASN A 22 22.14 28.30 10.50
CA ASN A 22 21.37 28.09 9.28
C ASN A 22 19.92 27.58 9.42
N SER A 23 19.03 28.41 9.95
CA SER A 23 17.62 28.36 9.58
C SER A 23 17.10 29.76 9.27
N LYS A 24 16.59 29.95 8.04
CA LYS A 24 15.78 31.12 7.68
C LYS A 24 14.70 31.28 8.74
N LYS A 25 14.62 32.44 9.40
CA LYS A 25 13.61 32.80 10.39
C LYS A 25 12.21 32.46 9.85
N LYS A 26 11.58 31.42 10.36
CA LYS A 26 10.15 31.18 10.18
C LYS A 26 9.44 31.88 11.35
N GLU A 27 8.55 32.81 11.03
CA GLU A 27 7.68 33.44 12.02
C GLU A 27 6.90 32.37 12.79
N VAL A 28 7.04 32.37 14.10
CA VAL A 28 6.24 31.53 14.99
C VAL A 28 4.89 32.20 15.16
N LYS A 29 3.85 31.61 14.58
CA LYS A 29 2.47 32.10 14.74
C LYS A 29 1.85 31.49 15.99
N PHE A 30 1.36 32.35 16.90
CA PHE A 30 0.65 31.92 18.10
C PHE A 30 -0.88 31.92 17.86
N THR A 31 -1.58 31.07 18.57
CA THR A 31 -3.06 31.13 18.64
C THR A 31 -3.48 32.29 19.56
N LYS A 32 -4.76 32.72 19.48
CA LYS A 32 -5.32 33.75 20.38
C LYS A 32 -5.20 33.43 21.87
N GLU A 33 -4.92 32.16 22.22
CA GLU A 33 -4.72 31.64 23.59
C GLU A 33 -3.26 31.48 23.97
N GLY A 34 -2.31 32.06 23.21
CA GLY A 34 -0.86 32.00 23.49
C GLY A 34 -0.18 30.65 23.25
N LYS A 35 -0.87 29.67 22.68
CA LYS A 35 -0.31 28.35 22.35
C LYS A 35 0.39 28.39 21.00
N VAL A 36 1.57 27.76 20.90
CA VAL A 36 2.30 27.62 19.65
C VAL A 36 1.48 26.85 18.62
N LYS A 37 1.20 27.46 17.47
CA LYS A 37 0.58 26.78 16.34
C LYS A 37 1.60 25.86 15.71
N LEU A 38 1.57 24.57 16.05
CA LEU A 38 2.39 23.55 15.40
C LEU A 38 1.91 23.42 13.95
N THR A 39 2.60 24.08 13.02
CA THR A 39 2.41 23.81 11.61
C THR A 39 2.97 22.42 11.30
N ARG A 40 2.13 21.55 10.71
CA ARG A 40 2.47 20.17 10.28
C ARG A 40 3.53 20.18 9.19
N SER A 41 4.77 20.50 9.51
CA SER A 41 5.91 20.33 8.58
C SER A 41 7.23 20.15 9.31
N ASN A 42 7.30 19.22 10.24
CA ASN A 42 8.57 18.59 10.55
C ASN A 42 8.66 17.28 9.77
N LYS A 43 8.91 17.37 8.45
CA LYS A 43 9.66 16.33 7.76
C LYS A 43 11.01 16.28 8.45
N GLN A 44 11.28 15.22 9.20
CA GLN A 44 12.63 14.95 9.67
C GLN A 44 13.55 15.00 8.45
N ALA A 45 14.46 15.95 8.43
CA ALA A 45 15.49 16.04 7.42
C ALA A 45 16.28 14.73 7.46
N GLY A 46 16.23 13.94 6.35
CA GLY A 46 16.97 12.70 6.21
C GLY A 46 16.16 11.42 6.01
N LYS A 47 14.85 11.37 6.30
CA LYS A 47 14.05 10.19 5.91
C LYS A 47 13.42 10.40 4.54
N SER A 48 13.89 9.63 3.54
CA SER A 48 13.25 9.55 2.24
C SER A 48 11.76 9.23 2.42
N SER A 49 10.90 10.05 1.81
CA SER A 49 9.46 9.76 1.72
C SER A 49 9.15 8.76 0.60
N GLU A 50 10.17 8.28 -0.08
CA GLU A 50 10.03 7.31 -1.15
C GLU A 50 9.56 5.96 -0.58
N VAL A 51 8.65 5.33 -1.31
CA VAL A 51 8.16 3.99 -1.01
C VAL A 51 8.61 3.04 -2.11
N PHE A 52 8.84 1.77 -1.74
CA PHE A 52 9.42 0.76 -2.62
C PHE A 52 8.37 -0.26 -3.08
N ALA A 53 8.66 -0.95 -4.17
CA ALA A 53 7.92 -2.12 -4.62
C ALA A 53 8.28 -3.33 -3.75
N LEU A 54 7.34 -4.23 -3.52
CA LEU A 54 7.62 -5.57 -3.02
C LEU A 54 8.09 -6.42 -4.21
N LYS A 55 9.38 -6.67 -4.28
CA LYS A 55 10.01 -7.36 -5.41
C LYS A 55 10.10 -8.88 -5.19
N SER A 56 10.32 -9.28 -3.96
CA SER A 56 10.41 -10.67 -3.58
C SER A 56 9.02 -11.32 -3.45
N THR A 57 8.84 -12.50 -4.02
CA THR A 57 7.65 -13.33 -3.82
C THR A 57 7.51 -13.77 -2.36
N GLU A 58 8.62 -13.91 -1.62
CA GLU A 58 8.62 -14.24 -0.19
C GLU A 58 8.07 -13.09 0.65
N GLU A 59 8.37 -11.83 0.32
CA GLU A 59 7.77 -10.67 0.98
C GLU A 59 6.25 -10.67 0.79
N ILE A 60 5.78 -10.94 -0.44
CA ILE A 60 4.35 -11.03 -0.76
C ILE A 60 3.69 -12.18 0.01
N LYS A 61 4.35 -13.34 0.10
CA LYS A 61 3.84 -14.48 0.89
C LYS A 61 3.72 -14.14 2.38
N ARG A 62 4.71 -13.46 2.96
CA ARG A 62 4.66 -13.00 4.36
C ARG A 62 3.48 -12.05 4.59
N ILE A 63 3.25 -11.09 3.70
CA ILE A 63 2.07 -10.21 3.74
C ILE A 63 0.78 -11.01 3.74
N VAL A 64 0.63 -11.95 2.80
CA VAL A 64 -0.58 -12.79 2.69
C VAL A 64 -0.77 -13.66 3.93
N SER A 65 0.31 -14.20 4.49
CA SER A 65 0.29 -14.98 5.73
C SER A 65 -0.21 -14.17 6.92
N VAL A 66 0.28 -12.93 7.09
CA VAL A 66 -0.21 -12.00 8.13
C VAL A 66 -1.71 -11.71 7.95
N LEU A 67 -2.15 -11.47 6.72
CA LEU A 67 -3.55 -11.19 6.43
C LEU A 67 -4.46 -12.39 6.72
N ASN A 68 -4.00 -13.60 6.39
CA ASN A 68 -4.74 -14.84 6.72
C ASN A 68 -4.83 -15.04 8.23
N ARG A 69 -3.72 -14.90 8.96
CA ARG A 69 -3.70 -15.00 10.43
C ARG A 69 -4.65 -13.98 11.07
N LYS A 70 -4.69 -12.72 10.58
CA LYS A 70 -5.64 -11.71 11.09
C LYS A 70 -7.11 -12.09 10.86
N ILE A 71 -7.42 -12.80 9.78
CA ILE A 71 -8.76 -13.32 9.54
C ILE A 71 -9.07 -14.43 10.54
N GLU A 72 -8.16 -15.38 10.77
CA GLU A 72 -8.31 -16.47 11.74
C GLU A 72 -8.51 -15.92 13.15
N GLU A 73 -7.63 -15.02 13.62
CA GLU A 73 -7.76 -14.37 14.93
C GLU A 73 -9.06 -13.57 15.10
N ALA A 74 -9.57 -12.95 14.02
CA ALA A 74 -10.83 -12.22 14.08
C ALA A 74 -12.03 -13.20 14.07
N HIS A 75 -11.91 -14.33 13.38
CA HIS A 75 -12.91 -15.39 13.40
C HIS A 75 -13.04 -16.02 14.79
N ASP A 76 -11.92 -16.35 15.42
CA ASP A 76 -11.91 -16.93 16.78
C ASP A 76 -12.59 -15.97 17.77
N ARG A 77 -12.31 -14.67 17.70
CA ARG A 77 -13.01 -13.66 18.53
C ARG A 77 -14.51 -13.62 18.31
N VAL A 78 -14.99 -13.83 17.06
CA VAL A 78 -16.44 -13.91 16.79
C VAL A 78 -17.03 -15.15 17.45
N VAL A 79 -16.34 -16.29 17.41
CA VAL A 79 -16.78 -17.55 18.02
C VAL A 79 -16.82 -17.41 19.55
N GLU A 80 -15.76 -16.85 20.16
CA GLU A 80 -15.67 -16.66 21.62
C GLU A 80 -16.74 -15.72 22.19
N THR A 81 -17.14 -14.71 21.39
CA THR A 81 -18.09 -13.69 21.82
C THR A 81 -19.48 -13.82 21.19
N TYR A 82 -19.78 -15.01 20.67
CA TYR A 82 -21.02 -15.26 19.93
C TYR A 82 -22.26 -14.84 20.73
N GLY A 83 -23.00 -13.87 20.18
CA GLY A 83 -24.24 -13.36 20.77
C GLY A 83 -24.08 -12.18 21.76
N GLU A 84 -22.84 -11.84 22.20
CA GLU A 84 -22.65 -10.81 23.24
C GLU A 84 -22.33 -9.40 22.69
N LYS A 85 -21.61 -9.30 21.56
CA LYS A 85 -21.15 -7.99 21.04
C LYS A 85 -21.09 -7.94 19.50
N PRO A 86 -21.52 -6.85 18.84
CA PRO A 86 -21.41 -6.69 17.38
C PRO A 86 -20.00 -6.38 16.89
N MET A 87 -19.08 -5.92 17.75
CA MET A 87 -17.74 -5.46 17.40
C MET A 87 -16.83 -6.52 16.75
N PRO A 88 -16.80 -7.80 17.21
CA PRO A 88 -15.98 -8.84 16.58
C PRO A 88 -16.37 -9.12 15.13
N ILE A 89 -17.66 -9.05 14.79
CA ILE A 89 -18.16 -9.26 13.41
C ILE A 89 -17.61 -8.18 12.48
N LEU A 90 -17.56 -6.93 12.95
CA LEU A 90 -17.00 -5.83 12.18
C LEU A 90 -15.49 -5.96 11.99
N GLN A 91 -14.78 -6.42 13.04
CA GLN A 91 -13.32 -6.71 12.93
C GLN A 91 -13.04 -7.80 11.91
N LEU A 92 -13.85 -8.85 11.87
CA LEU A 92 -13.73 -9.91 10.87
C LEU A 92 -13.95 -9.38 9.45
N LYS A 93 -15.01 -8.58 9.24
CA LYS A 93 -15.25 -7.91 7.95
C LYS A 93 -14.07 -7.04 7.52
N ASN A 94 -13.51 -6.28 8.45
CA ASN A 94 -12.35 -5.43 8.19
C ASN A 94 -11.10 -6.26 7.84
N ALA A 95 -10.89 -7.43 8.47
CA ALA A 95 -9.78 -8.33 8.15
C ALA A 95 -9.90 -8.86 6.71
N TYR A 96 -11.07 -9.34 6.29
CA TYR A 96 -11.34 -9.77 4.90
C TYR A 96 -11.17 -8.61 3.90
N ARG A 97 -11.69 -7.42 4.21
CA ARG A 97 -11.50 -6.21 3.39
C ARG A 97 -10.02 -5.86 3.24
N ASN A 98 -9.25 -5.92 4.31
CA ASN A 98 -7.83 -5.58 4.28
C ASN A 98 -7.04 -6.57 3.41
N LYS A 99 -7.36 -7.88 3.46
CA LYS A 99 -6.79 -8.86 2.54
C LYS A 99 -7.15 -8.54 1.08
N LEU A 100 -8.41 -8.21 0.82
CA LEU A 100 -8.88 -7.84 -0.52
C LEU A 100 -8.16 -6.57 -1.03
N ILE A 101 -7.94 -5.55 -0.18
CA ILE A 101 -7.17 -4.34 -0.51
C ILE A 101 -5.77 -4.70 -1.03
N TRP A 102 -5.06 -5.57 -0.33
CA TRP A 102 -3.72 -5.97 -0.70
C TRP A 102 -3.70 -6.73 -2.03
N ILE A 103 -4.55 -7.74 -2.18
CA ILE A 103 -4.58 -8.57 -3.40
C ILE A 103 -5.01 -7.73 -4.61
N VAL A 104 -6.10 -6.97 -4.51
CA VAL A 104 -6.56 -6.11 -5.61
C VAL A 104 -5.50 -5.06 -5.95
N GLY A 105 -4.91 -4.40 -4.95
CA GLY A 105 -3.94 -3.34 -5.17
C GLY A 105 -2.67 -3.80 -5.91
N MET A 106 -2.17 -5.01 -5.58
CA MET A 106 -1.01 -5.61 -6.26
C MET A 106 -1.35 -6.19 -7.65
N ASN A 107 -2.62 -6.33 -8.01
CA ASN A 107 -3.03 -6.98 -9.27
C ASN A 107 -3.61 -6.02 -10.32
N ILE A 108 -3.94 -4.77 -9.98
CA ILE A 108 -4.50 -3.81 -10.95
C ILE A 108 -3.67 -2.55 -11.15
N GLY A 109 -2.70 -2.26 -10.29
CA GLY A 109 -1.70 -1.22 -10.48
C GLY A 109 -2.20 0.21 -10.67
N ILE A 110 -3.36 0.59 -10.10
CA ILE A 110 -3.93 1.95 -10.20
C ILE A 110 -3.47 2.87 -9.06
N ARG A 111 -3.71 4.17 -9.18
CA ARG A 111 -3.35 5.15 -8.13
C ARG A 111 -4.28 5.02 -6.93
N ALA A 112 -3.78 5.33 -5.73
CA ALA A 112 -4.54 5.24 -4.49
C ALA A 112 -5.88 6.01 -4.52
N GLY A 113 -5.95 7.17 -5.19
CA GLY A 113 -7.20 7.90 -5.35
C GLY A 113 -8.22 7.14 -6.21
N ASP A 114 -7.77 6.60 -7.34
CA ASP A 114 -8.62 5.80 -8.21
C ASP A 114 -9.00 4.46 -7.56
N PHE A 115 -8.10 3.88 -6.75
CA PHE A 115 -8.31 2.65 -6.01
C PHE A 115 -9.43 2.76 -4.97
N LEU A 116 -9.52 3.87 -4.26
CA LEU A 116 -10.57 4.11 -3.27
C LEU A 116 -11.96 4.28 -3.88
N GLU A 117 -12.03 4.67 -5.15
CA GLU A 117 -13.30 4.84 -5.89
C GLU A 117 -13.76 3.54 -6.60
N LEU A 118 -13.06 2.41 -6.41
CA LEU A 118 -13.49 1.14 -6.99
C LEU A 118 -14.84 0.70 -6.46
N LYS A 119 -15.70 0.28 -7.39
CA LYS A 119 -17.02 -0.27 -7.15
C LYS A 119 -17.08 -1.71 -7.62
N TRP A 120 -17.98 -2.49 -7.08
CA TRP A 120 -18.18 -3.88 -7.50
C TRP A 120 -18.58 -3.98 -8.98
N SER A 121 -19.45 -3.07 -9.45
CA SER A 121 -19.87 -2.97 -10.84
C SER A 121 -18.74 -2.77 -11.85
N PHE A 122 -17.53 -2.41 -11.42
CA PHE A 122 -16.38 -2.31 -12.32
C PHE A 122 -15.85 -3.69 -12.73
N PHE A 123 -16.10 -4.72 -11.93
CA PHE A 123 -15.53 -6.05 -12.09
C PHE A 123 -16.51 -7.06 -12.68
N PHE A 124 -17.77 -6.99 -12.28
CA PHE A 124 -18.80 -7.97 -12.68
C PHE A 124 -20.19 -7.37 -12.61
N ASP A 125 -21.12 -8.10 -13.20
CA ASP A 125 -22.55 -7.89 -13.04
C ASP A 125 -23.16 -9.08 -12.28
N ILE A 126 -24.27 -8.87 -11.56
CA ILE A 126 -25.04 -9.91 -10.88
C ILE A 126 -26.28 -10.18 -11.74
N LYS A 127 -26.49 -11.41 -12.17
CA LYS A 127 -27.67 -11.82 -12.92
C LYS A 127 -28.87 -12.07 -12.01
N ASP A 128 -30.05 -12.22 -12.61
CA ASP A 128 -31.32 -12.47 -11.89
C ASP A 128 -31.26 -13.76 -11.04
N ASP A 129 -30.48 -14.76 -11.47
CA ASP A 129 -30.22 -16.00 -10.74
C ASP A 129 -29.13 -15.87 -9.68
N SER A 130 -28.69 -14.64 -9.37
CA SER A 130 -27.60 -14.31 -8.46
C SER A 130 -26.21 -14.79 -8.88
N THR A 131 -26.05 -15.24 -10.13
CA THR A 131 -24.73 -15.60 -10.66
C THR A 131 -23.90 -14.37 -11.01
N ILE A 132 -22.58 -14.46 -10.83
CA ILE A 132 -21.61 -13.41 -11.14
C ILE A 132 -21.14 -13.59 -12.58
N GLU A 133 -21.34 -12.56 -13.42
CA GLU A 133 -20.78 -12.48 -14.75
C GLU A 133 -19.61 -11.48 -14.78
N TRP A 134 -18.39 -12.00 -14.94
CA TRP A 134 -17.18 -11.18 -14.98
C TRP A 134 -17.10 -10.34 -16.23
N LYS A 135 -16.82 -9.04 -16.06
CA LYS A 135 -16.48 -8.17 -17.18
C LYS A 135 -15.11 -8.53 -17.75
N PRO A 136 -14.91 -8.47 -19.07
CA PRO A 136 -13.61 -8.76 -19.68
C PRO A 136 -12.56 -7.71 -19.29
N TYR A 137 -12.97 -6.48 -19.06
CA TYR A 137 -12.15 -5.36 -18.58
C TYR A 137 -13.05 -4.22 -18.09
N TYR A 138 -12.45 -3.29 -17.34
CA TYR A 138 -13.06 -2.00 -17.00
C TYR A 138 -12.27 -0.84 -17.61
N SER A 139 -12.94 0.15 -18.20
CA SER A 139 -12.31 1.35 -18.76
C SER A 139 -12.30 2.46 -17.73
N LEU A 140 -11.20 2.56 -16.98
CA LEU A 140 -10.99 3.57 -15.95
C LEU A 140 -10.51 4.88 -16.59
N ILE A 141 -11.11 6.02 -16.22
CA ILE A 141 -10.55 7.35 -16.47
C ILE A 141 -9.85 7.80 -15.19
N PRO A 142 -8.50 7.76 -15.10
CA PRO A 142 -7.78 8.14 -13.90
C PRO A 142 -8.06 9.60 -13.53
N GLN A 143 -8.20 9.91 -12.23
CA GLN A 143 -8.51 11.25 -11.72
C GLN A 143 -7.59 12.34 -12.33
N LYS A 144 -6.28 12.07 -12.41
CA LYS A 144 -5.30 12.99 -13.03
C LYS A 144 -5.44 13.18 -14.54
N GLN A 145 -6.21 12.32 -15.22
CA GLN A 145 -6.39 12.33 -16.67
C GLN A 145 -7.82 12.69 -17.09
N ARG A 146 -8.72 12.99 -16.13
CA ARG A 146 -10.13 13.35 -16.42
C ARG A 146 -10.25 14.49 -17.42
N LYS A 147 -9.42 15.52 -17.33
CA LYS A 147 -9.41 16.65 -18.29
C LYS A 147 -8.98 16.26 -19.73
N LYS A 148 -8.26 15.16 -19.89
CA LYS A 148 -7.76 14.66 -21.20
C LYS A 148 -8.58 13.52 -21.75
N HIS A 149 -9.62 13.09 -21.05
CA HIS A 149 -10.49 11.93 -21.40
C HIS A 149 -9.71 10.66 -21.78
N LYS A 150 -8.50 10.50 -21.24
CA LYS A 150 -7.69 9.30 -21.46
C LYS A 150 -8.11 8.21 -20.49
N PHE A 151 -8.47 7.05 -21.01
CA PHE A 151 -8.82 5.89 -20.21
C PHE A 151 -7.73 4.81 -20.24
N VAL A 152 -7.72 3.98 -19.22
CA VAL A 152 -6.86 2.80 -19.09
C VAL A 152 -7.77 1.60 -18.93
N LYS A 153 -7.56 0.55 -19.72
CA LYS A 153 -8.27 -0.71 -19.55
C LYS A 153 -7.63 -1.52 -18.43
N LEU A 154 -8.44 -1.89 -17.45
CA LEU A 154 -8.06 -2.77 -16.36
C LEU A 154 -8.56 -4.17 -16.67
N TYR A 155 -7.66 -5.14 -16.73
CA TYR A 155 -7.97 -6.55 -16.92
C TYR A 155 -7.86 -7.29 -15.59
N PHE A 156 -8.64 -8.36 -15.43
CA PHE A 156 -8.79 -9.05 -14.16
C PHE A 156 -8.24 -10.48 -14.26
N ASN A 157 -7.12 -10.72 -13.59
CA ASN A 157 -6.53 -12.05 -13.52
C ASN A 157 -7.28 -12.96 -12.52
N ASN A 158 -6.96 -14.25 -12.56
CA ASN A 158 -7.64 -15.25 -11.71
C ASN A 158 -7.41 -15.02 -10.22
N THR A 159 -6.23 -14.57 -9.81
CA THR A 159 -5.90 -14.27 -8.39
C THR A 159 -6.81 -13.16 -7.85
N LEU A 160 -7.01 -12.10 -8.63
CA LEU A 160 -7.91 -11.00 -8.25
C LEU A 160 -9.37 -11.48 -8.17
N LYS A 161 -9.83 -12.23 -9.19
CA LYS A 161 -11.19 -12.79 -9.20
C LYS A 161 -11.44 -13.70 -8.01
N GLN A 162 -10.47 -14.57 -7.68
CA GLN A 162 -10.57 -15.47 -6.53
C GLN A 162 -10.66 -14.69 -5.21
N ALA A 163 -9.83 -13.64 -5.04
CA ALA A 163 -9.87 -12.82 -3.83
C ALA A 163 -11.22 -12.10 -3.65
N ILE A 164 -11.82 -11.63 -4.74
CA ILE A 164 -13.17 -11.06 -4.74
C ILE A 164 -14.19 -12.14 -4.34
N MET A 165 -14.13 -13.33 -4.95
CA MET A 165 -15.06 -14.42 -4.61
C MET A 165 -14.92 -14.86 -3.16
N ASP A 166 -13.70 -14.95 -2.62
CA ASP A 166 -13.46 -15.29 -1.22
C ASP A 166 -14.08 -14.28 -0.26
N TYR A 167 -13.99 -12.98 -0.60
CA TYR A 167 -14.67 -11.93 0.17
C TYR A 167 -16.19 -12.07 0.07
N LEU A 168 -16.74 -12.26 -1.13
CA LEU A 168 -18.19 -12.33 -1.37
C LEU A 168 -18.85 -13.58 -0.78
N LYS A 169 -18.11 -14.67 -0.60
CA LYS A 169 -18.59 -15.86 0.14
C LYS A 169 -18.94 -15.52 1.59
N MET A 170 -18.15 -14.65 2.23
CA MET A 170 -18.38 -14.25 3.62
C MET A 170 -19.31 -13.03 3.74
N TYR A 171 -19.24 -12.13 2.77
CA TYR A 171 -20.00 -10.88 2.74
C TYR A 171 -20.64 -10.70 1.36
N PRO A 172 -21.70 -11.48 1.08
CA PRO A 172 -22.40 -11.39 -0.20
C PRO A 172 -23.03 -10.01 -0.39
N ILE A 173 -23.07 -9.56 -1.64
CA ILE A 173 -23.74 -8.33 -2.04
C ILE A 173 -24.93 -8.66 -2.95
N THR A 174 -25.92 -7.80 -2.92
CA THR A 174 -27.10 -7.88 -3.79
C THR A 174 -26.91 -7.00 -5.03
N GLN A 175 -27.79 -7.17 -6.02
CA GLN A 175 -27.84 -6.31 -7.20
C GLN A 175 -27.98 -4.82 -6.83
N LYS A 176 -28.67 -4.48 -5.75
CA LYS A 176 -28.80 -3.08 -5.28
C LYS A 176 -27.48 -2.49 -4.78
N GLN A 177 -26.54 -3.34 -4.35
CA GLN A 177 -25.22 -2.96 -3.80
C GLN A 177 -24.11 -3.02 -4.83
N ILE A 178 -24.41 -3.38 -6.10
CA ILE A 178 -23.39 -3.52 -7.14
C ILE A 178 -22.61 -2.24 -7.39
N ASP A 179 -23.23 -1.08 -7.18
CA ASP A 179 -22.60 0.23 -7.33
C ASP A 179 -22.02 0.80 -6.04
N ASP A 180 -22.04 0.04 -4.94
CA ASP A 180 -21.37 0.44 -3.71
C ASP A 180 -19.85 0.37 -3.88
N TYR A 181 -19.14 1.16 -3.06
CA TYR A 181 -17.68 1.09 -3.01
C TYR A 181 -17.20 -0.25 -2.50
N MET A 182 -16.15 -0.79 -3.15
CA MET A 182 -15.57 -2.08 -2.78
C MET A 182 -14.91 -2.05 -1.39
N PHE A 183 -14.27 -0.95 -1.03
CA PHE A 183 -13.54 -0.79 0.23
C PHE A 183 -14.21 0.24 1.12
N THR A 184 -15.19 -0.21 1.91
CA THR A 184 -15.97 0.66 2.78
C THR A 184 -15.49 0.66 4.22
N ASN A 185 -15.73 1.78 4.91
CA ASN A 185 -15.69 1.88 6.36
C ASN A 185 -17.03 1.40 6.98
N ASP A 186 -17.14 1.51 8.30
CA ASP A 186 -18.32 1.07 9.05
C ASP A 186 -19.59 1.87 8.74
N ARG A 187 -19.46 3.02 8.06
CA ARG A 187 -20.57 3.88 7.64
C ARG A 187 -21.02 3.63 6.20
N GLY A 188 -20.40 2.67 5.50
CA GLY A 188 -20.67 2.41 4.08
C GLY A 188 -20.00 3.38 3.10
N GLU A 189 -19.23 4.36 3.60
CA GLU A 189 -18.40 5.24 2.76
C GLU A 189 -17.11 4.55 2.40
N HIS A 190 -16.47 4.93 1.28
CA HIS A 190 -15.13 4.40 1.00
C HIS A 190 -14.12 4.78 2.10
N ILE A 191 -13.16 3.92 2.38
CA ILE A 191 -12.09 4.21 3.33
C ILE A 191 -11.27 5.43 2.87
N THR A 192 -10.73 6.18 3.82
CA THR A 192 -9.90 7.35 3.54
C THR A 192 -8.50 6.93 3.08
N LYS A 193 -7.78 7.85 2.43
CA LYS A 193 -6.36 7.64 2.08
C LYS A 193 -5.49 7.33 3.30
N GLN A 194 -5.82 7.92 4.45
CA GLN A 194 -5.10 7.67 5.69
C GLN A 194 -5.35 6.25 6.22
N GLN A 195 -6.61 5.78 6.18
CA GLN A 195 -6.95 4.41 6.55
C GLN A 195 -6.27 3.40 5.62
N LEU A 196 -6.29 3.62 4.30
CA LEU A 196 -5.57 2.80 3.34
C LEU A 196 -4.06 2.76 3.65
N TRP A 197 -3.47 3.92 3.94
CA TRP A 197 -2.05 4.02 4.30
C TRP A 197 -1.74 3.25 5.58
N ASN A 198 -2.56 3.37 6.63
CA ASN A 198 -2.39 2.64 7.89
C ASN A 198 -2.46 1.13 7.65
N ILE A 199 -3.48 0.65 6.93
CA ILE A 199 -3.65 -0.79 6.60
C ILE A 199 -2.37 -1.34 5.95
N ILE A 200 -1.82 -0.60 4.98
CA ILE A 200 -0.61 -1.04 4.26
C ILE A 200 0.60 -1.01 5.18
N LYS A 201 0.79 0.06 5.95
CA LYS A 201 1.93 0.21 6.87
C LYS A 201 1.92 -0.85 7.96
N ASP A 202 0.80 -1.02 8.64
CA ASP A 202 0.68 -1.94 9.77
C ASP A 202 0.86 -3.39 9.31
N THR A 203 0.27 -3.77 8.17
CA THR A 203 0.45 -5.12 7.62
C THR A 203 1.90 -5.38 7.19
N ALA A 204 2.55 -4.41 6.54
CA ALA A 204 3.94 -4.56 6.11
C ALA A 204 4.90 -4.67 7.31
N ALA A 205 4.71 -3.84 8.34
CA ALA A 205 5.50 -3.90 9.56
C ALA A 205 5.36 -5.25 10.26
N GLU A 206 4.14 -5.77 10.38
CA GLU A 206 3.84 -7.05 11.01
C GLU A 206 4.38 -8.24 10.19
N ALA A 207 4.48 -8.09 8.87
CA ALA A 207 5.11 -9.06 7.98
C ALA A 207 6.65 -8.99 8.00
N GLY A 208 7.25 -8.12 8.80
CA GLY A 208 8.69 -7.92 8.87
C GLY A 208 9.28 -7.38 7.57
N ILE A 209 8.56 -6.47 6.90
CA ILE A 209 9.06 -5.78 5.71
C ILE A 209 9.85 -4.55 6.17
N GLU A 210 11.16 -4.57 5.97
CA GLU A 210 12.07 -3.51 6.44
C GLU A 210 11.99 -2.25 5.57
N GLN A 211 11.77 -2.42 4.27
CA GLN A 211 11.69 -1.31 3.34
C GLN A 211 10.46 -0.43 3.56
N ASN A 212 10.56 0.83 3.15
CA ASN A 212 9.45 1.76 3.29
C ASN A 212 8.31 1.43 2.31
N VAL A 213 7.23 0.83 2.81
CA VAL A 213 6.03 0.47 2.04
C VAL A 213 4.91 1.48 2.32
N GLY A 214 4.11 1.82 1.32
CA GLY A 214 2.95 2.71 1.43
C GLY A 214 1.97 2.51 0.28
N THR A 215 0.99 3.38 0.14
CA THR A 215 -0.10 3.22 -0.85
C THR A 215 0.40 3.11 -2.30
N HIS A 216 1.50 3.77 -2.65
CA HIS A 216 2.11 3.66 -3.96
C HIS A 216 2.89 2.36 -4.17
N SER A 217 3.27 1.65 -3.10
CA SER A 217 3.99 0.38 -3.20
C SER A 217 3.18 -0.69 -3.91
N LEU A 218 1.87 -0.76 -3.69
CA LEU A 218 1.00 -1.72 -4.38
C LEU A 218 1.10 -1.55 -5.91
N ARG A 219 1.05 -0.30 -6.37
CA ARG A 219 1.17 0.02 -7.79
C ARG A 219 2.58 -0.18 -8.33
N LYS A 220 3.62 0.15 -7.54
CA LYS A 220 5.02 -0.13 -7.89
C LYS A 220 5.26 -1.64 -7.98
N THR A 221 4.73 -2.43 -7.05
CA THR A 221 4.80 -3.90 -7.04
C THR A 221 4.18 -4.49 -8.30
N TRP A 222 2.95 -4.08 -8.64
CA TRP A 222 2.32 -4.51 -9.88
C TRP A 222 3.20 -4.21 -11.11
N GLY A 223 3.72 -3.00 -11.21
CA GLY A 223 4.56 -2.59 -12.34
C GLY A 223 5.88 -3.36 -12.42
N TYR A 224 6.53 -3.57 -11.27
CA TYR A 224 7.74 -4.37 -11.19
C TYR A 224 7.51 -5.79 -11.69
N HIS A 225 6.49 -6.49 -11.17
CA HIS A 225 6.20 -7.87 -11.57
C HIS A 225 5.73 -7.99 -13.02
N CYS A 226 4.97 -7.01 -13.54
CA CYS A 226 4.65 -6.96 -14.95
C CYS A 226 5.91 -6.85 -15.83
N TRP A 227 6.88 -6.02 -15.44
CA TRP A 227 8.14 -5.90 -16.16
C TRP A 227 9.02 -7.14 -15.93
N HIS A 228 9.17 -7.58 -14.69
CA HIS A 228 10.04 -8.71 -14.33
C HIS A 228 9.63 -10.01 -15.03
N ASN A 229 8.33 -10.30 -15.12
CA ASN A 229 7.80 -11.52 -15.73
C ASN A 229 7.66 -11.44 -17.26
N ALA A 230 7.88 -10.26 -17.86
CA ALA A 230 7.76 -10.11 -19.30
C ALA A 230 8.96 -10.75 -20.02
N THR A 231 8.70 -11.45 -21.13
CA THR A 231 9.71 -11.99 -22.02
C THR A 231 10.49 -10.89 -22.75
N ASP A 232 9.76 -9.85 -23.21
CA ASP A 232 10.34 -8.65 -23.83
C ASP A 232 10.22 -7.47 -22.87
N LYS A 233 11.33 -7.15 -22.19
CA LYS A 233 11.44 -6.07 -21.22
C LYS A 233 11.20 -4.69 -21.83
N SER A 234 11.69 -4.46 -23.06
CA SER A 234 11.55 -3.19 -23.76
C SER A 234 10.10 -2.91 -24.12
N LYS A 235 9.38 -3.90 -24.64
CA LYS A 235 7.96 -3.82 -24.95
C LYS A 235 7.11 -3.62 -23.68
N ALA A 236 7.44 -4.38 -22.61
CA ALA A 236 6.75 -4.24 -21.32
C ALA A 236 6.91 -2.84 -20.74
N LEU A 237 8.11 -2.26 -20.84
CA LEU A 237 8.37 -0.90 -20.37
C LEU A 237 7.52 0.16 -21.09
N ILE A 238 7.38 0.05 -22.41
CA ILE A 238 6.53 0.97 -23.21
C ILE A 238 5.06 0.83 -22.80
N ILE A 239 4.59 -0.39 -22.55
CA ILE A 239 3.21 -0.65 -22.12
C ILE A 239 3.00 -0.05 -20.72
N LEU A 240 3.91 -0.30 -19.77
CA LEU A 240 3.86 0.22 -18.40
C LEU A 240 3.90 1.75 -18.38
N GLN A 241 4.73 2.38 -19.21
CA GLN A 241 4.75 3.83 -19.38
C GLN A 241 3.37 4.38 -19.71
N LYS A 242 2.66 3.74 -20.67
CA LYS A 242 1.29 4.11 -21.06
C LYS A 242 0.30 3.90 -19.91
N CYS A 243 0.36 2.75 -19.21
CA CYS A 243 -0.51 2.42 -18.08
C CYS A 243 -0.32 3.39 -16.90
N PHE A 244 0.91 3.80 -16.65
CA PHE A 244 1.23 4.75 -15.59
C PHE A 244 0.99 6.21 -16.01
N GLY A 245 0.97 6.49 -17.30
CA GLY A 245 0.88 7.83 -17.86
C GLY A 245 2.15 8.64 -17.59
N HIS A 246 3.32 8.00 -17.66
CA HIS A 246 4.62 8.64 -17.49
C HIS A 246 5.07 9.29 -18.80
N SER A 247 5.87 10.37 -18.69
CA SER A 247 6.37 11.12 -19.84
C SER A 247 7.49 10.39 -20.58
N SER A 248 8.23 9.52 -19.90
CA SER A 248 9.34 8.77 -20.47
C SER A 248 9.44 7.35 -19.91
N PRO A 249 10.06 6.40 -20.64
CA PRO A 249 10.40 5.07 -20.15
C PRO A 249 11.31 5.14 -18.91
N GLN A 250 12.27 6.07 -18.89
CA GLN A 250 13.18 6.29 -17.77
C GLN A 250 12.42 6.57 -16.46
N THR A 251 11.39 7.43 -16.51
CA THR A 251 10.51 7.68 -15.35
C THR A 251 9.84 6.39 -14.86
N THR A 252 9.52 5.48 -15.78
CA THR A 252 8.89 4.20 -15.42
C THR A 252 9.88 3.26 -14.75
N LEU A 253 11.11 3.14 -15.25
CA LEU A 253 12.18 2.34 -14.64
C LEU A 253 12.48 2.81 -13.22
N THR A 254 12.72 4.11 -13.05
CA THR A 254 12.90 4.73 -11.72
C THR A 254 11.72 4.45 -10.80
N TYR A 255 10.49 4.58 -11.32
CA TYR A 255 9.28 4.40 -10.54
C TYR A 255 9.12 2.98 -10.00
N ILE A 256 9.43 1.96 -10.79
CA ILE A 256 9.36 0.55 -10.37
C ILE A 256 10.65 0.07 -9.66
N GLY A 257 11.66 0.94 -9.55
CA GLY A 257 12.88 0.70 -8.78
C GLY A 257 13.95 -0.12 -9.51
N ILE A 258 13.88 -0.27 -10.84
CA ILE A 258 14.86 -1.03 -11.62
C ILE A 258 16.18 -0.28 -11.77
N LEU A 259 16.10 1.04 -12.02
CA LEU A 259 17.31 1.84 -12.25
C LEU A 259 18.28 1.83 -11.06
N SER A 260 17.74 1.74 -9.83
CA SER A 260 18.56 1.70 -8.61
C SER A 260 19.33 0.39 -8.51
N GLU A 261 18.71 -0.74 -8.88
CA GLU A 261 19.35 -2.06 -8.89
C GLU A 261 20.42 -2.14 -9.99
N GLU A 262 20.13 -1.68 -11.19
CA GLU A 262 21.10 -1.65 -12.30
C GLU A 262 22.34 -0.81 -11.95
N ILE A 263 22.17 0.29 -11.20
CA ILE A 263 23.28 1.11 -10.72
C ILE A 263 24.10 0.34 -9.67
N GLU A 264 23.45 -0.31 -8.71
CA GLU A 264 24.11 -1.13 -7.69
C GLU A 264 24.91 -2.27 -8.33
N ASP A 265 24.28 -3.04 -9.20
CA ASP A 265 24.92 -4.14 -9.93
C ASP A 265 26.13 -3.64 -10.75
N MET A 266 26.02 -2.48 -11.38
CA MET A 266 27.11 -1.88 -12.13
C MET A 266 28.30 -1.53 -11.21
N TYR A 267 28.05 -0.94 -10.02
CA TYR A 267 29.12 -0.67 -9.05
C TYR A 267 29.75 -1.95 -8.51
N LEU A 268 28.96 -2.95 -8.20
CA LEU A 268 29.43 -4.24 -7.65
C LEU A 268 30.14 -5.11 -8.71
N SER A 269 29.90 -4.87 -10.00
CA SER A 269 30.58 -5.61 -11.09
C SER A 269 32.00 -5.12 -11.37
N VAL A 270 32.43 -4.00 -10.78
CA VAL A 270 33.77 -3.40 -11.03
C VAL A 270 34.68 -3.71 -9.85
N GLU A 271 35.51 -4.72 -10.01
CA GLU A 271 36.55 -5.13 -9.04
C GLU A 271 37.95 -4.85 -9.62
N LEU A 272 38.32 -3.57 -9.70
CA LEU A 272 39.64 -3.17 -10.23
C LEU A 272 40.67 -3.21 -9.11
N GLY A 273 41.77 -3.94 -9.32
CA GLY A 273 42.90 -4.07 -8.41
C GLY A 273 42.74 -5.14 -7.33
N ALA A 274 41.73 -6.01 -7.44
CA ALA A 274 41.72 -7.26 -6.70
C ALA A 274 42.82 -8.15 -7.31
N GLU A 275 44.02 -8.11 -6.74
CA GLU A 275 45.04 -9.15 -7.02
C GLU A 275 44.58 -10.42 -6.28
N ASP A 276 44.74 -11.56 -6.91
CA ASP A 276 44.43 -12.87 -6.36
C ASP A 276 45.01 -13.00 -4.94
N MET A 277 44.15 -12.88 -3.90
CA MET A 277 44.51 -13.21 -2.53
C MET A 277 44.24 -14.67 -2.23
#